data_39feaf21698f207320d4bb76dc838de0
#
_entry.id   39feaf21698f207320d4bb76dc838de0
#
_cell.length_a   1.000
_cell.length_b   1.000
_cell.length_c   1.000
_cell.angle_alpha   90.00
_cell.angle_beta   90.00
_cell.angle_gamma   90.00
#
_symmetry.space_group_name_H-M   'P 1'
#
loop_
_entity.id
_entity.type
_entity.pdbx_description
1 polymer ?
#
loop_
_entity_poly.entity_id
_entity_poly.type
_entity_poly.pdbx_seq_one_letter_code
_entity_poly.pdbx_strand_id
1 'polypeptide(L)'
;MKLVILAGGYGTRLSEETKTKPKPLIKIGDKPIIWHLMKIYSSFGINEFIICLGYKGGMIRDELKTYAEKENWVINFVDTGLHTMTGGRVRRVKKYLRYEKNFCLSYGDGLSNINIKKLIKFHVNAGKIATLTAVKYKNPKGVLSIVKNSKVNKIKEKPLEYINGGFFVLSQNIFEYLKNDQTIFEKDCLPLLAKKNQLIAFKHNDFWACMDTLREKKELNTFWKTKNCKWKIW
;
A
#
# COMPACT_ATOMS: atom_id res chain seq x y z
N MET A 1 3.62 -17.07 4.58
CA MET A 1 3.09 -15.67 4.76
C MET A 1 2.76 -15.10 3.39
N LYS A 2 1.60 -14.51 3.24
CA LYS A 2 1.08 -14.00 1.97
C LYS A 2 1.00 -12.48 1.96
N LEU A 3 1.06 -11.88 0.77
CA LEU A 3 0.80 -10.46 0.58
C LEU A 3 -0.57 -10.26 -0.07
N VAL A 4 -1.42 -9.46 0.56
CA VAL A 4 -2.65 -8.93 -0.03
C VAL A 4 -2.34 -7.58 -0.66
N ILE A 5 -2.71 -7.38 -1.93
CA ILE A 5 -2.53 -6.10 -2.64
C ILE A 5 -3.90 -5.53 -3.01
N LEU A 6 -4.17 -4.31 -2.56
CA LEU A 6 -5.38 -3.56 -2.92
C LEU A 6 -5.19 -2.91 -4.29
N ALA A 7 -5.77 -3.51 -5.32
CA ALA A 7 -5.61 -3.11 -6.72
C ALA A 7 -6.93 -2.78 -7.44
N GLY A 8 -8.04 -2.66 -6.69
CA GLY A 8 -9.38 -2.51 -7.27
C GLY A 8 -9.93 -1.08 -7.35
N GLY A 9 -9.15 -0.06 -6.97
CA GLY A 9 -9.59 1.35 -6.99
C GLY A 9 -9.59 1.98 -8.37
N TYR A 10 -10.36 3.07 -8.54
CA TYR A 10 -10.48 3.80 -9.81
C TYR A 10 -9.23 4.58 -10.22
N GLY A 11 -8.38 4.99 -9.26
CA GLY A 11 -7.16 5.77 -9.54
C GLY A 11 -7.43 7.20 -10.06
N THR A 12 -8.51 7.84 -9.63
CA THR A 12 -9.01 9.12 -10.15
C THR A 12 -8.01 10.28 -10.14
N ARG A 13 -7.03 10.27 -9.24
CA ARG A 13 -5.97 11.30 -9.16
C ARG A 13 -4.99 11.26 -10.35
N LEU A 14 -4.97 10.19 -11.11
CA LEU A 14 -4.17 9.97 -12.33
C LEU A 14 -5.09 9.75 -13.55
N SER A 15 -6.20 10.52 -13.64
CA SER A 15 -7.27 10.32 -14.62
C SER A 15 -6.81 10.25 -16.08
N GLU A 16 -5.77 10.99 -16.46
CA GLU A 16 -5.21 10.97 -17.83
C GLU A 16 -4.71 9.58 -18.24
N GLU A 17 -4.12 8.84 -17.31
CA GLU A 17 -3.60 7.48 -17.53
C GLU A 17 -4.67 6.41 -17.21
N THR A 18 -5.47 6.64 -16.16
CA THR A 18 -6.38 5.60 -15.65
C THR A 18 -7.67 5.46 -16.46
N LYS A 19 -7.94 6.37 -17.40
CA LYS A 19 -9.00 6.18 -18.41
C LYS A 19 -8.77 4.92 -19.25
N THR A 20 -7.54 4.62 -19.59
CA THR A 20 -7.19 3.49 -20.45
C THR A 20 -6.71 2.27 -19.67
N LYS A 21 -5.90 2.44 -18.61
CA LYS A 21 -5.29 1.37 -17.82
C LYS A 21 -5.56 1.57 -16.32
N PRO A 22 -5.77 0.50 -15.53
CA PRO A 22 -5.88 0.64 -14.08
C PRO A 22 -4.54 1.10 -13.50
N LYS A 23 -4.58 1.90 -12.43
CA LYS A 23 -3.39 2.51 -11.80
C LYS A 23 -2.25 1.52 -11.52
N PRO A 24 -2.50 0.29 -11.01
CA PRO A 24 -1.44 -0.70 -10.78
C PRO A 24 -0.67 -1.13 -12.03
N LEU A 25 -1.24 -0.94 -13.24
CA LEU A 25 -0.60 -1.26 -14.51
C LEU A 25 0.13 -0.09 -15.17
N ILE A 26 0.15 1.08 -14.55
CA ILE A 26 0.96 2.20 -15.06
C ILE A 26 2.43 1.83 -14.89
N LYS A 27 3.19 1.98 -15.98
CA LYS A 27 4.58 1.54 -16.05
C LYS A 27 5.54 2.56 -15.41
N ILE A 28 6.51 2.01 -14.68
CA ILE A 28 7.74 2.66 -14.27
C ILE A 28 8.88 1.92 -14.99
N GLY A 29 9.52 2.59 -15.94
CA GLY A 29 10.37 1.91 -16.91
C GLY A 29 9.56 1.00 -17.83
N ASP A 30 9.98 -0.25 -17.91
CA ASP A 30 9.35 -1.29 -18.73
C ASP A 30 8.31 -2.15 -18.00
N LYS A 31 8.19 -2.00 -16.67
CA LYS A 31 7.33 -2.82 -15.80
C LYS A 31 6.22 -2.02 -15.13
N PRO A 32 5.03 -2.63 -14.90
CA PRO A 32 3.96 -1.97 -14.13
C PRO A 32 4.37 -1.75 -12.67
N ILE A 33 3.85 -0.70 -12.02
CA ILE A 33 4.23 -0.38 -10.65
C ILE A 33 3.93 -1.52 -9.67
N ILE A 34 2.84 -2.26 -9.88
CA ILE A 34 2.49 -3.42 -9.06
C ILE A 34 3.55 -4.53 -9.16
N TRP A 35 4.19 -4.71 -10.32
CA TRP A 35 5.29 -5.67 -10.48
C TRP A 35 6.49 -5.27 -9.60
N HIS A 36 6.86 -3.98 -9.57
CA HIS A 36 7.94 -3.50 -8.70
C HIS A 36 7.61 -3.75 -7.22
N LEU A 37 6.38 -3.48 -6.80
CA LEU A 37 5.93 -3.78 -5.44
C LEU A 37 6.05 -5.27 -5.12
N MET A 38 5.59 -6.14 -6.01
CA MET A 38 5.68 -7.60 -5.82
C MET A 38 7.14 -8.06 -5.75
N LYS A 39 8.05 -7.48 -6.55
CA LYS A 39 9.50 -7.76 -6.48
C LYS A 39 10.10 -7.37 -5.13
N ILE A 40 9.69 -6.23 -4.54
CA ILE A 40 10.13 -5.85 -3.20
C ILE A 40 9.82 -6.96 -2.21
N TYR A 41 8.59 -7.48 -2.18
CA TYR A 41 8.21 -8.54 -1.26
C TYR A 41 8.87 -9.89 -1.60
N SER A 42 8.98 -10.20 -2.90
CA SER A 42 9.63 -11.41 -3.39
C SER A 42 11.11 -11.48 -3.00
N SER A 43 11.84 -10.36 -2.96
CA SER A 43 13.24 -10.31 -2.51
C SER A 43 13.42 -10.67 -1.03
N PHE A 44 12.33 -10.70 -0.26
CA PHE A 44 12.30 -11.17 1.13
C PHE A 44 11.65 -12.56 1.28
N GLY A 45 11.39 -13.27 0.16
CA GLY A 45 10.84 -14.63 0.15
C GLY A 45 9.31 -14.69 0.23
N ILE A 46 8.59 -13.59 -0.01
CA ILE A 46 7.12 -13.58 -0.08
C ILE A 46 6.71 -13.64 -1.54
N ASN A 47 6.37 -14.84 -2.03
CA ASN A 47 6.02 -15.13 -3.43
C ASN A 47 4.55 -15.54 -3.61
N GLU A 48 3.75 -15.52 -2.54
CA GLU A 48 2.31 -15.78 -2.59
C GLU A 48 1.53 -14.48 -2.46
N PHE A 49 0.80 -14.12 -3.50
CA PHE A 49 0.08 -12.87 -3.63
C PHE A 49 -1.42 -13.09 -3.76
N ILE A 50 -2.21 -12.24 -3.12
CA ILE A 50 -3.66 -12.14 -3.25
C ILE A 50 -3.96 -10.74 -3.79
N ILE A 51 -4.38 -10.65 -5.04
CA ILE A 51 -4.66 -9.38 -5.70
C ILE A 51 -6.15 -9.10 -5.63
N CYS A 52 -6.54 -8.07 -4.85
CA CYS A 52 -7.91 -7.61 -4.74
C CYS A 52 -8.27 -6.79 -6.00
N LEU A 53 -8.98 -7.40 -6.92
CA LEU A 53 -9.42 -6.78 -8.17
C LEU A 53 -10.71 -5.97 -7.99
N GLY A 54 -10.95 -5.05 -8.90
CA GLY A 54 -12.14 -4.21 -9.05
C GLY A 54 -12.11 -3.52 -10.40
N TYR A 55 -11.93 -2.20 -10.43
CA TYR A 55 -11.89 -1.44 -11.68
C TYR A 55 -10.83 -1.99 -12.64
N LYS A 56 -11.25 -2.35 -13.86
CA LYS A 56 -10.41 -2.97 -14.91
C LYS A 56 -9.58 -4.16 -14.41
N GLY A 57 -10.13 -4.96 -13.50
CA GLY A 57 -9.44 -6.09 -12.86
C GLY A 57 -8.99 -7.18 -13.85
N GLY A 58 -9.71 -7.38 -14.97
CA GLY A 58 -9.30 -8.28 -16.06
C GLY A 58 -7.92 -7.93 -16.61
N MET A 59 -7.67 -6.65 -16.90
CA MET A 59 -6.38 -6.20 -17.40
C MET A 59 -5.24 -6.49 -16.42
N ILE A 60 -5.48 -6.29 -15.11
CA ILE A 60 -4.47 -6.59 -14.07
C ILE A 60 -4.16 -8.08 -14.04
N ARG A 61 -5.19 -8.93 -14.11
CA ARG A 61 -5.05 -10.39 -14.14
C ARG A 61 -4.22 -10.84 -15.35
N ASP A 62 -4.58 -10.37 -16.52
CA ASP A 62 -3.95 -10.81 -17.77
C ASP A 62 -2.49 -10.36 -17.84
N GLU A 63 -2.18 -9.12 -17.47
CA GLU A 63 -0.81 -8.61 -17.41
C GLU A 63 0.03 -9.38 -16.37
N LEU A 64 -0.46 -9.58 -15.14
CA LEU A 64 0.32 -10.25 -14.09
C LEU A 64 0.53 -11.74 -14.32
N LYS A 65 -0.35 -12.43 -15.05
CA LYS A 65 -0.12 -13.81 -15.47
C LYS A 65 1.14 -13.95 -16.31
N THR A 66 1.48 -12.96 -17.13
CA THR A 66 2.68 -12.99 -18.00
C THR A 66 3.99 -12.97 -17.20
N TYR A 67 3.94 -12.51 -15.95
CA TYR A 67 5.10 -12.46 -15.07
C TYR A 67 5.14 -13.63 -14.07
N ALA A 68 4.00 -14.22 -13.73
CA ALA A 68 3.88 -15.17 -12.62
C ALA A 68 4.87 -16.34 -12.74
N GLU A 69 4.95 -16.99 -13.88
CA GLU A 69 5.85 -18.12 -14.13
C GLU A 69 7.33 -17.71 -14.08
N LYS A 70 7.68 -16.60 -14.77
CA LYS A 70 9.07 -16.10 -14.85
C LYS A 70 9.63 -15.69 -13.48
N GLU A 71 8.76 -15.24 -12.60
CA GLU A 71 9.13 -14.73 -11.27
C GLU A 71 8.89 -15.76 -10.14
N ASN A 72 8.40 -16.96 -10.47
CA ASN A 72 7.98 -17.98 -9.49
C ASN A 72 6.94 -17.44 -8.48
N TRP A 73 5.96 -16.69 -8.97
CA TRP A 73 4.90 -16.14 -8.15
C TRP A 73 3.63 -16.97 -8.19
N VAL A 74 3.06 -17.23 -7.01
CA VAL A 74 1.73 -17.81 -6.88
C VAL A 74 0.74 -16.66 -6.67
N ILE A 75 -0.16 -16.43 -7.63
CA ILE A 75 -1.06 -15.28 -7.59
C ILE A 75 -2.51 -15.75 -7.56
N ASN A 76 -3.22 -15.37 -6.49
CA ASN A 76 -4.66 -15.51 -6.38
C ASN A 76 -5.33 -14.19 -6.77
N PHE A 77 -6.02 -14.17 -7.91
CA PHE A 77 -6.80 -13.04 -8.36
C PHE A 77 -8.21 -13.13 -7.81
N VAL A 78 -8.60 -12.18 -6.97
CA VAL A 78 -9.91 -12.17 -6.32
C VAL A 78 -10.69 -10.95 -6.78
N ASP A 79 -11.79 -11.15 -7.50
CA ASP A 79 -12.74 -10.07 -7.75
C ASP A 79 -13.41 -9.68 -6.43
N THR A 80 -13.07 -8.50 -5.96
CA THR A 80 -13.59 -7.95 -4.71
C THR A 80 -14.72 -6.94 -4.94
N GLY A 81 -15.18 -6.81 -6.19
CA GLY A 81 -16.26 -5.91 -6.57
C GLY A 81 -15.81 -4.46 -6.84
N LEU A 82 -16.58 -3.78 -7.68
CA LEU A 82 -16.26 -2.43 -8.14
C LEU A 82 -16.44 -1.38 -7.03
N HIS A 83 -17.52 -1.48 -6.25
CA HIS A 83 -17.91 -0.51 -5.23
C HIS A 83 -17.50 -0.88 -3.81
N THR A 84 -16.67 -1.91 -3.66
CA THR A 84 -16.17 -2.36 -2.36
C THR A 84 -15.05 -1.45 -1.90
N MET A 85 -15.13 -0.98 -0.65
CA MET A 85 -14.13 -0.13 -0.02
C MET A 85 -12.89 -0.92 0.44
N THR A 86 -11.84 -0.23 0.85
CA THR A 86 -10.52 -0.84 1.17
C THR A 86 -10.60 -1.93 2.22
N GLY A 87 -11.32 -1.73 3.32
CA GLY A 87 -11.55 -2.73 4.36
C GLY A 87 -12.43 -3.88 3.88
N GLY A 88 -13.46 -3.58 3.08
CA GLY A 88 -14.31 -4.60 2.47
C GLY A 88 -13.52 -5.55 1.56
N ARG A 89 -12.55 -5.02 0.78
CA ARG A 89 -11.68 -5.87 -0.06
C ARG A 89 -10.83 -6.81 0.78
N VAL A 90 -10.23 -6.32 1.87
CA VAL A 90 -9.48 -7.18 2.82
C VAL A 90 -10.40 -8.25 3.41
N ARG A 91 -11.63 -7.90 3.80
CA ARG A 91 -12.62 -8.84 4.33
C ARG A 91 -12.94 -9.97 3.33
N ARG A 92 -13.13 -9.65 2.06
CA ARG A 92 -13.49 -10.62 1.01
C ARG A 92 -12.39 -11.66 0.73
N VAL A 93 -11.15 -11.39 1.09
CA VAL A 93 -10.03 -12.33 0.91
C VAL A 93 -9.74 -13.19 2.14
N LYS A 94 -10.54 -13.10 3.21
CA LYS A 94 -10.37 -13.86 4.47
C LYS A 94 -10.14 -15.36 4.23
N LYS A 95 -10.91 -15.99 3.34
CA LYS A 95 -10.83 -17.44 3.05
C LYS A 95 -9.46 -17.87 2.50
N TYR A 96 -8.73 -17.00 1.80
CA TYR A 96 -7.41 -17.27 1.25
C TYR A 96 -6.28 -17.15 2.28
N LEU A 97 -6.60 -16.59 3.45
CA LEU A 97 -5.67 -16.31 4.55
C LEU A 97 -5.91 -17.22 5.78
N ARG A 98 -6.84 -18.18 5.73
CA ARG A 98 -7.28 -18.96 6.89
C ARG A 98 -6.15 -19.68 7.66
N TYR A 99 -5.04 -19.98 6.99
CA TYR A 99 -3.88 -20.64 7.59
C TYR A 99 -2.73 -19.70 7.94
N GLU A 100 -2.91 -18.40 7.70
CA GLU A 100 -1.90 -17.38 7.96
C GLU A 100 -2.16 -16.73 9.32
N LYS A 101 -1.31 -16.98 10.33
CA LYS A 101 -1.39 -16.26 11.61
C LYS A 101 -1.29 -14.74 11.40
N ASN A 102 -0.36 -14.34 10.56
CA ASN A 102 -0.15 -12.96 10.11
C ASN A 102 0.00 -12.92 8.60
N PHE A 103 -0.34 -11.80 7.99
CA PHE A 103 -0.17 -11.56 6.55
C PHE A 103 0.23 -10.11 6.29
N CYS A 104 0.86 -9.88 5.13
CA CYS A 104 1.17 -8.53 4.67
C CYS A 104 -0.01 -7.94 3.89
N LEU A 105 -0.20 -6.63 3.99
CA LEU A 105 -1.14 -5.87 3.17
C LEU A 105 -0.41 -4.67 2.57
N SER A 106 -0.65 -4.37 1.30
CA SER A 106 -0.12 -3.16 0.66
C SER A 106 -1.10 -2.53 -0.32
N TYR A 107 -0.97 -1.22 -0.53
CA TYR A 107 -1.58 -0.55 -1.67
C TYR A 107 -0.79 -0.87 -2.94
N GLY A 108 -1.46 -0.87 -4.10
CA GLY A 108 -0.87 -1.28 -5.37
C GLY A 108 0.02 -0.23 -6.07
N ASP A 109 0.42 0.84 -5.38
CA ASP A 109 1.02 2.04 -5.96
C ASP A 109 2.20 2.64 -5.18
N GLY A 110 2.62 1.99 -4.10
CA GLY A 110 3.74 2.41 -3.26
C GLY A 110 5.02 1.64 -3.55
N LEU A 111 6.17 2.33 -3.57
CA LEU A 111 7.51 1.76 -3.70
C LEU A 111 8.39 2.19 -2.53
N SER A 112 9.23 1.26 -2.02
CA SER A 112 10.10 1.54 -0.88
C SER A 112 11.26 0.54 -0.84
N ASN A 113 12.36 0.92 -0.21
CA ASN A 113 13.44 0.01 0.16
C ASN A 113 13.27 -0.55 1.59
N ILE A 114 12.03 -0.58 2.08
CA ILE A 114 11.70 -1.09 3.40
C ILE A 114 12.15 -2.55 3.57
N ASN A 115 12.76 -2.86 4.70
CA ASN A 115 13.09 -4.23 5.05
C ASN A 115 11.86 -4.96 5.60
N ILE A 116 11.21 -5.75 4.73
CA ILE A 116 9.98 -6.48 5.06
C ILE A 116 10.21 -7.49 6.20
N LYS A 117 11.38 -8.14 6.27
CA LYS A 117 11.69 -9.07 7.38
C LYS A 117 11.72 -8.34 8.72
N LYS A 118 12.32 -7.13 8.77
CA LYS A 118 12.32 -6.30 10.00
C LYS A 118 10.91 -5.84 10.37
N LEU A 119 10.10 -5.44 9.40
CA LEU A 119 8.70 -5.05 9.62
C LEU A 119 7.89 -6.21 10.21
N ILE A 120 8.01 -7.42 9.65
CA ILE A 120 7.34 -8.64 10.15
C ILE A 120 7.81 -8.97 11.57
N LYS A 121 9.13 -8.99 11.81
CA LYS A 121 9.70 -9.25 13.15
C LYS A 121 9.18 -8.26 14.18
N PHE A 122 9.12 -6.97 13.83
CA PHE A 122 8.58 -5.92 14.70
C PHE A 122 7.12 -6.17 15.05
N HIS A 123 6.28 -6.53 14.07
CA HIS A 123 4.87 -6.88 14.29
C HIS A 123 4.71 -8.07 15.24
N VAL A 124 5.43 -9.16 14.98
CA VAL A 124 5.37 -10.38 15.78
C VAL A 124 5.77 -10.12 17.24
N ASN A 125 6.87 -9.39 17.45
CA ASN A 125 7.34 -9.05 18.79
C ASN A 125 6.37 -8.15 19.56
N ALA A 126 5.66 -7.27 18.87
CA ALA A 126 4.72 -6.35 19.49
C ALA A 126 3.37 -7.02 19.87
N GLY A 127 3.01 -8.15 19.22
CA GLY A 127 1.77 -8.88 19.52
C GLY A 127 0.48 -8.09 19.27
N LYS A 128 0.51 -7.08 18.40
CA LYS A 128 -0.65 -6.23 18.09
C LYS A 128 -1.39 -6.74 16.85
N ILE A 129 -2.63 -6.28 16.65
CA ILE A 129 -3.46 -6.68 15.52
C ILE A 129 -2.93 -6.09 14.21
N ALA A 130 -2.43 -4.85 14.23
CA ALA A 130 -1.93 -4.19 13.04
C ALA A 130 -0.63 -3.44 13.31
N THR A 131 0.30 -3.54 12.37
CA THR A 131 1.47 -2.69 12.24
C THR A 131 1.40 -1.97 10.91
N LEU A 132 1.45 -0.65 10.91
CA LEU A 132 1.62 0.16 9.70
C LEU A 132 3.06 0.67 9.59
N THR A 133 3.53 0.89 8.38
CA THR A 133 4.79 1.60 8.15
C THR A 133 4.52 3.10 8.16
N ALA A 134 5.17 3.81 9.08
CA ALA A 134 5.15 5.27 9.14
C ALA A 134 6.36 5.83 8.39
N VAL A 135 6.12 6.64 7.38
CA VAL A 135 7.15 7.28 6.55
C VAL A 135 7.13 8.79 6.73
N LYS A 136 8.31 9.41 6.66
CA LYS A 136 8.40 10.86 6.70
C LYS A 136 7.97 11.45 5.36
N TYR A 137 6.99 12.33 5.40
CA TYR A 137 6.49 13.05 4.24
C TYR A 137 6.59 14.55 4.47
N LYS A 138 7.20 15.24 3.52
CA LYS A 138 7.27 16.69 3.53
C LYS A 138 6.00 17.25 2.91
N ASN A 139 5.16 17.86 3.73
CA ASN A 139 3.94 18.49 3.23
C ASN A 139 4.32 19.54 2.18
N PRO A 140 3.77 19.52 0.95
CA PRO A 140 4.13 20.49 -0.09
C PRO A 140 3.67 21.93 0.23
N LYS A 141 2.76 22.09 1.20
CA LYS A 141 2.18 23.38 1.60
C LYS A 141 2.57 23.75 3.03
N GLY A 142 2.63 25.03 3.31
CA GLY A 142 2.73 25.54 4.67
C GLY A 142 1.45 25.24 5.46
N VAL A 143 1.60 24.97 6.75
CA VAL A 143 0.50 24.72 7.68
C VAL A 143 0.39 25.88 8.67
N LEU A 144 -0.80 26.44 8.80
CA LEU A 144 -1.12 27.53 9.72
C LEU A 144 -1.87 26.99 10.94
N SER A 145 -1.50 27.46 12.12
CA SER A 145 -2.31 27.31 13.31
C SER A 145 -3.05 28.61 13.59
N ILE A 146 -4.38 28.58 13.50
CA ILE A 146 -5.24 29.75 13.70
C ILE A 146 -5.98 29.60 15.02
N VAL A 147 -5.89 30.60 15.89
CA VAL A 147 -6.60 30.68 17.15
C VAL A 147 -7.79 31.65 17.05
N LYS A 148 -8.51 31.87 18.17
CA LYS A 148 -9.66 32.80 18.23
C LYS A 148 -9.31 34.15 17.59
N ASN A 149 -10.32 34.79 16.99
CA ASN A 149 -10.23 36.08 16.29
C ASN A 149 -9.30 36.06 15.05
N SER A 150 -9.22 34.92 14.34
CA SER A 150 -8.44 34.77 13.10
C SER A 150 -6.94 35.05 13.24
N LYS A 151 -6.42 35.08 14.46
CA LYS A 151 -5.00 35.32 14.73
C LYS A 151 -4.20 34.06 14.38
N VAL A 152 -3.21 34.21 13.49
CA VAL A 152 -2.23 33.16 13.20
C VAL A 152 -1.18 33.15 14.32
N ASN A 153 -1.10 32.06 15.08
CA ASN A 153 -0.13 31.92 16.16
C ASN A 153 1.09 31.09 15.77
N LYS A 154 1.00 30.32 14.69
CA LYS A 154 2.11 29.50 14.20
C LYS A 154 2.03 29.25 12.71
N ILE A 155 3.17 29.36 12.05
CA ILE A 155 3.36 28.99 10.63
C ILE A 155 4.47 27.93 10.59
N LYS A 156 4.19 26.82 9.92
CA LYS A 156 5.18 25.79 9.62
C LYS A 156 5.28 25.64 8.10
N GLU A 157 6.36 26.09 7.51
CA GLU A 157 6.62 25.91 6.09
C GLU A 157 7.03 24.47 5.82
N LYS A 158 6.26 23.80 4.94
CA LYS A 158 6.50 22.41 4.48
C LYS A 158 6.88 21.45 5.62
N PRO A 159 6.02 21.33 6.65
CA PRO A 159 6.37 20.50 7.82
C PRO A 159 6.59 19.06 7.43
N LEU A 160 7.54 18.41 8.12
CA LEU A 160 7.81 17.00 8.00
C LEU A 160 6.88 16.26 8.97
N GLU A 161 6.02 15.41 8.43
CA GLU A 161 5.05 14.63 9.20
C GLU A 161 5.21 13.14 8.91
N TYR A 162 4.75 12.29 9.84
CA TYR A 162 4.62 10.87 9.54
C TYR A 162 3.27 10.61 8.90
N ILE A 163 3.31 9.92 7.76
CA ILE A 163 2.10 9.42 7.07
C ILE A 163 2.13 7.91 6.97
N ASN A 164 0.96 7.34 6.66
CA ASN A 164 0.83 5.92 6.35
C ASN A 164 1.54 5.60 5.02
N GLY A 165 2.61 4.80 5.09
CA GLY A 165 3.41 4.39 3.94
C GLY A 165 2.81 3.26 3.11
N GLY A 166 1.66 2.69 3.52
CA GLY A 166 0.95 1.67 2.73
C GLY A 166 1.52 0.26 2.80
N PHE A 167 2.48 0.00 3.68
CA PHE A 167 3.02 -1.33 3.97
C PHE A 167 2.58 -1.74 5.37
N PHE A 168 1.84 -2.87 5.46
CA PHE A 168 1.29 -3.33 6.72
C PHE A 168 1.64 -4.78 7.00
N VAL A 169 1.66 -5.15 8.28
CA VAL A 169 1.52 -6.54 8.74
C VAL A 169 0.31 -6.61 9.66
N LEU A 170 -0.57 -7.56 9.40
CA LEU A 170 -1.85 -7.72 10.08
C LEU A 170 -1.96 -9.15 10.64
N SER A 171 -2.52 -9.29 11.83
CA SER A 171 -2.93 -10.58 12.36
C SER A 171 -4.34 -10.97 11.88
N GLN A 172 -4.72 -12.24 12.01
CA GLN A 172 -6.07 -12.73 11.68
C GLN A 172 -7.19 -11.98 12.42
N ASN A 173 -6.93 -11.47 13.63
CA ASN A 173 -7.93 -10.75 14.42
C ASN A 173 -8.39 -9.44 13.75
N ILE A 174 -7.70 -8.98 12.70
CA ILE A 174 -8.12 -7.83 11.90
C ILE A 174 -9.54 -8.02 11.33
N PHE A 175 -9.93 -9.25 11.02
CA PHE A 175 -11.23 -9.55 10.42
C PHE A 175 -12.43 -9.27 11.34
N GLU A 176 -12.23 -9.18 12.65
CA GLU A 176 -13.26 -8.75 13.61
C GLU A 176 -13.62 -7.26 13.47
N TYR A 177 -12.74 -6.48 12.87
CA TYR A 177 -12.88 -5.04 12.66
C TYR A 177 -13.36 -4.65 11.25
N LEU A 178 -13.54 -5.63 10.37
CA LEU A 178 -13.97 -5.44 8.98
C LEU A 178 -15.43 -5.87 8.82
N LYS A 179 -16.37 -4.96 9.08
CA LYS A 179 -17.80 -5.26 9.22
C LYS A 179 -18.46 -5.70 7.90
N ASN A 180 -18.27 -4.94 6.85
CA ASN A 180 -18.94 -5.14 5.55
C ASN A 180 -18.13 -4.55 4.39
N ASP A 181 -18.68 -4.57 3.19
CA ASP A 181 -18.03 -4.09 1.98
C ASP A 181 -17.82 -2.57 1.95
N GLN A 182 -18.59 -1.80 2.73
CA GLN A 182 -18.47 -0.36 2.84
C GLN A 182 -17.42 0.08 3.88
N THR A 183 -16.81 -0.85 4.60
CA THR A 183 -15.74 -0.55 5.57
C THR A 183 -14.55 0.07 4.85
N ILE A 184 -14.19 1.29 5.23
CA ILE A 184 -12.98 1.98 4.79
C ILE A 184 -11.87 1.68 5.80
N PHE A 185 -10.84 0.94 5.37
CA PHE A 185 -9.77 0.46 6.25
C PHE A 185 -9.13 1.61 7.06
N GLU A 186 -8.85 2.73 6.40
CA GLU A 186 -8.17 3.90 6.94
C GLU A 186 -9.04 4.74 7.88
N LYS A 187 -10.37 4.76 7.65
CA LYS A 187 -11.31 5.60 8.41
C LYS A 187 -12.02 4.85 9.52
N ASP A 188 -12.37 3.59 9.27
CA ASP A 188 -13.21 2.82 10.18
C ASP A 188 -12.40 1.84 11.01
N CYS A 189 -11.40 1.17 10.42
CA CYS A 189 -10.65 0.11 11.07
C CYS A 189 -9.41 0.64 11.81
N LEU A 190 -8.50 1.35 11.14
CA LEU A 190 -7.25 1.82 11.76
C LEU A 190 -7.48 2.75 12.96
N PRO A 191 -8.38 3.75 12.94
CA PRO A 191 -8.64 4.59 14.12
C PRO A 191 -9.20 3.80 15.29
N LEU A 192 -10.06 2.80 15.03
CA LEU A 192 -10.61 1.95 16.09
C LEU A 192 -9.51 1.09 16.74
N LEU A 193 -8.59 0.53 15.93
CA LEU A 193 -7.43 -0.20 16.43
C LEU A 193 -6.49 0.69 17.24
N ALA A 194 -6.25 1.94 16.79
CA ALA A 194 -5.46 2.92 17.53
C ALA A 194 -6.08 3.22 18.89
N LYS A 195 -7.38 3.47 18.94
CA LYS A 195 -8.13 3.70 20.20
C LYS A 195 -8.05 2.52 21.16
N LYS A 196 -8.01 1.28 20.62
CA LYS A 196 -7.87 0.05 21.42
C LYS A 196 -6.42 -0.35 21.70
N ASN A 197 -5.44 0.48 21.38
CA ASN A 197 -4.01 0.18 21.51
C ASN A 197 -3.58 -1.11 20.78
N GLN A 198 -4.21 -1.37 19.61
CA GLN A 198 -3.96 -2.52 18.75
C GLN A 198 -3.30 -2.15 17.40
N LEU A 199 -2.97 -0.86 17.21
CA LEU A 199 -2.23 -0.35 16.06
C LEU A 199 -0.89 0.22 16.51
N ILE A 200 0.20 -0.20 15.87
CA ILE A 200 1.54 0.33 16.08
C ILE A 200 2.19 0.77 14.78
N ALA A 201 3.18 1.64 14.87
CA ALA A 201 3.88 2.19 13.73
C ALA A 201 5.34 1.72 13.68
N PHE A 202 5.71 1.08 12.57
CA PHE A 202 7.10 0.82 12.19
C PHE A 202 7.64 2.04 11.44
N LYS A 203 8.57 2.78 12.05
CA LYS A 203 9.17 3.97 11.42
C LYS A 203 10.17 3.57 10.35
N HIS A 204 9.93 4.01 9.11
CA HIS A 204 10.85 3.87 7.99
C HIS A 204 11.37 5.26 7.59
N ASN A 205 12.69 5.46 7.68
CA ASN A 205 13.33 6.76 7.49
C ASN A 205 14.11 6.86 6.18
N ASP A 206 14.03 5.86 5.32
CA ASP A 206 14.73 5.80 4.04
C ASP A 206 13.74 5.98 2.87
N PHE A 207 14.06 5.52 1.70
CA PHE A 207 13.29 5.76 0.48
C PHE A 207 11.88 5.19 0.57
N TRP A 208 10.92 6.05 0.30
CA TRP A 208 9.52 5.73 0.05
C TRP A 208 8.94 6.70 -0.97
N ALA A 209 8.12 6.20 -1.89
CA ALA A 209 7.36 7.00 -2.84
C ALA A 209 6.04 6.31 -3.17
N CYS A 210 5.02 7.10 -3.47
CA CYS A 210 3.78 6.64 -4.10
C CYS A 210 3.65 7.28 -5.49
N MET A 211 2.80 6.70 -6.34
CA MET A 211 2.51 7.22 -7.66
C MET A 211 1.06 7.71 -7.74
N ASP A 212 0.77 8.86 -7.16
CA ASP A 212 -0.58 9.45 -7.17
C ASP A 212 -0.78 10.50 -8.28
N THR A 213 0.30 11.06 -8.79
CA THR A 213 0.31 12.14 -9.78
C THR A 213 1.24 11.86 -10.96
N LEU A 214 1.03 12.54 -12.09
CA LEU A 214 1.97 12.48 -13.24
C LEU A 214 3.38 12.94 -12.88
N ARG A 215 3.51 13.89 -11.95
CA ARG A 215 4.80 14.35 -11.46
C ARG A 215 5.55 13.20 -10.77
N GLU A 216 4.91 12.51 -9.85
CA GLU A 216 5.50 11.37 -9.13
C GLU A 216 5.85 10.23 -10.09
N LYS A 217 4.98 9.94 -11.09
CA LYS A 217 5.31 9.02 -12.18
C LYS A 217 6.59 9.42 -12.91
N LYS A 218 6.74 10.70 -13.27
CA LYS A 218 7.95 11.21 -13.95
C LYS A 218 9.18 11.06 -13.07
N GLU A 219 9.10 11.40 -11.79
CA GLU A 219 10.20 11.25 -10.82
C GLU A 219 10.64 9.79 -10.68
N LEU A 220 9.70 8.84 -10.54
CA LEU A 220 10.00 7.40 -10.48
C LEU A 220 10.66 6.90 -11.77
N ASN A 221 10.18 7.36 -12.95
CA ASN A 221 10.82 7.02 -14.22
C ASN A 221 12.23 7.60 -14.36
N THR A 222 12.49 8.78 -13.81
CA THR A 222 13.83 9.38 -13.78
C THR A 222 14.78 8.50 -12.95
N PHE A 223 14.36 8.08 -11.74
CA PHE A 223 15.14 7.14 -10.92
C PHE A 223 15.43 5.84 -11.68
N TRP A 224 14.45 5.30 -12.39
CA TRP A 224 14.63 4.07 -13.17
C TRP A 224 15.67 4.24 -14.28
N LYS A 225 15.58 5.31 -15.07
CA LYS A 225 16.50 5.61 -16.19
C LYS A 225 17.92 5.87 -15.72
N THR A 226 18.10 6.58 -14.64
CA THR A 226 19.43 6.92 -14.08
C THR A 226 20.05 5.79 -13.26
N LYS A 227 19.41 4.61 -13.21
CA LYS A 227 19.82 3.47 -12.39
C LYS A 227 19.92 3.79 -10.89
N ASN A 228 19.36 4.89 -10.44
CA ASN A 228 19.29 5.31 -9.03
C ASN A 228 18.00 4.84 -8.36
N CYS A 229 17.62 3.59 -8.63
CA CYS A 229 16.38 2.99 -8.13
C CYS A 229 16.55 2.51 -6.70
N LYS A 230 16.32 3.37 -5.72
CA LYS A 230 16.46 3.03 -4.30
C LYS A 230 15.56 1.88 -3.84
N TRP A 231 14.41 1.66 -4.50
CA TRP A 231 13.52 0.53 -4.21
C TRP A 231 13.92 -0.78 -4.90
N LYS A 232 14.88 -0.75 -5.84
CA LYS A 232 15.36 -1.95 -6.53
C LYS A 232 16.39 -2.66 -5.65
N ILE A 233 15.88 -3.43 -4.71
CA ILE A 233 16.65 -4.17 -3.70
C ILE A 233 16.87 -5.65 -4.04
N TRP A 234 16.53 -6.04 -5.27
CA TRP A 234 16.73 -7.38 -5.87
C TRP A 234 17.81 -7.38 -6.94
#